data_27ddd4c5a3380d3d7affb31c351d59f6
#
_entry.id   27ddd4c5a3380d3d7affb31c351d59f6
#
_cell.length_a   1.000
_cell.length_b   1.000
_cell.length_c   1.000
_cell.angle_alpha   90.00
_cell.angle_beta   90.00
_cell.angle_gamma   90.00
#
_symmetry.space_group_name_H-M   'P 1'
#
loop_
_entity.id
_entity.type
_entity.pdbx_description
1 polymer ?
#
loop_
_entity_poly.entity_id
_entity_poly.type
_entity_poly.pdbx_seq_one_letter_code
_entity_poly.pdbx_strand_id
1 'polypeptide(L)'
;MRPNFADKKGMKLRGVNLGGWLVLEKWMTPSLFEGLAARDETAWCVELGDRAEPALKQHWQGFIGRDDFAWLAEIGINAVRIPVGHWLFAADYPYHPSYGETRYPFVQGGLDILDRAFDWAEEFGLLVVVDLHAAPGCQNGFDNGGIQDVCEWHTRQEYIDYALKTLERLARRYGRRPALQGIEVLNEPRWDIATDLLKRYTLAGYQTIRQHCSDDVAVIFHDGFRSFRDYEGFLSGAEFGNVIFDIHRYQCFVREDVELDVFGHLQKTVVDWKNEAEDIITHAGIPTYVGEWSLGLDLKMVETWAKGAFDYPQTGMDDFQLNLAYRAYAAAQLACFEKYLGWFFWSYKTETMLHWSFRDCVERGWLPDKFA
;
A
#
# COMPACT_ATOMS: atom_id res chain seq x y z
N MET A 1 27.69 -10.61 -3.84
CA MET A 1 27.33 -10.54 -5.28
C MET A 1 26.43 -9.34 -5.46
N ARG A 2 26.54 -8.55 -6.53
CA ARG A 2 25.55 -7.50 -6.78
C ARG A 2 24.22 -8.18 -7.18
N PRO A 3 23.07 -7.69 -6.69
CA PRO A 3 21.78 -8.24 -7.05
C PRO A 3 21.57 -8.18 -8.58
N ASN A 4 20.98 -9.25 -9.13
CA ASN A 4 20.64 -9.28 -10.57
C ASN A 4 19.18 -8.82 -10.74
N PHE A 5 18.99 -7.65 -11.33
CA PHE A 5 17.67 -7.09 -11.64
C PHE A 5 17.24 -7.34 -13.11
N ALA A 6 17.97 -8.19 -13.85
CA ALA A 6 17.76 -8.34 -15.29
C ALA A 6 16.43 -9.07 -15.64
N ASP A 7 15.93 -9.95 -14.79
CA ASP A 7 14.76 -10.80 -15.06
C ASP A 7 13.60 -10.54 -14.08
N LYS A 8 13.32 -9.28 -13.79
CA LYS A 8 12.26 -8.93 -12.82
C LYS A 8 10.83 -9.08 -13.37
N LYS A 9 10.66 -9.05 -14.69
CA LYS A 9 9.35 -9.23 -15.33
C LYS A 9 8.86 -10.66 -15.12
N GLY A 10 7.67 -10.81 -14.51
CA GLY A 10 7.08 -12.12 -14.21
C GLY A 10 7.69 -12.86 -13.01
N MET A 11 8.65 -12.23 -12.31
CA MET A 11 9.17 -12.78 -11.06
C MET A 11 8.07 -12.83 -10.00
N LYS A 12 8.00 -13.92 -9.24
CA LYS A 12 7.13 -14.03 -8.07
C LYS A 12 7.55 -13.00 -7.02
N LEU A 13 6.62 -12.13 -6.63
CA LEU A 13 6.86 -11.09 -5.64
C LEU A 13 6.39 -11.56 -4.26
N ARG A 14 7.28 -11.51 -3.28
CA ARG A 14 6.99 -11.68 -1.85
C ARG A 14 7.42 -10.41 -1.17
N GLY A 15 6.44 -9.58 -0.86
CA GLY A 15 6.71 -8.20 -0.50
C GLY A 15 6.12 -7.78 0.84
N VAL A 16 6.54 -6.59 1.25
CA VAL A 16 6.02 -5.91 2.44
C VAL A 16 5.77 -4.45 2.08
N ASN A 17 4.64 -3.91 2.54
CA ASN A 17 4.35 -2.49 2.45
C ASN A 17 5.15 -1.71 3.50
N LEU A 18 5.77 -0.61 3.12
CA LEU A 18 6.43 0.33 4.03
C LEU A 18 5.46 1.47 4.38
N GLY A 19 4.26 1.10 4.84
CA GLY A 19 3.20 2.03 5.23
C GLY A 19 3.52 2.81 6.51
N GLY A 20 2.81 3.93 6.74
CA GLY A 20 3.04 4.81 7.88
C GLY A 20 4.38 5.56 7.85
N TRP A 21 5.16 5.43 6.79
CA TRP A 21 6.49 6.05 6.67
C TRP A 21 6.45 7.40 5.93
N LEU A 22 6.11 7.39 4.62
CA LEU A 22 6.03 8.61 3.78
C LEU A 22 4.60 9.12 3.60
N VAL A 23 3.62 8.39 4.09
CA VAL A 23 2.23 8.78 4.31
C VAL A 23 1.89 8.38 5.72
N LEU A 24 1.46 9.34 6.54
CA LEU A 24 1.12 9.08 7.95
C LEU A 24 -0.28 8.48 8.07
N GLU A 25 -0.37 7.44 8.88
CA GLU A 25 -1.63 6.86 9.34
C GLU A 25 -1.62 6.79 10.88
N LYS A 26 -2.57 7.45 11.51
CA LYS A 26 -2.61 7.61 12.97
C LYS A 26 -2.57 6.28 13.72
N TRP A 27 -3.23 5.26 13.20
CA TRP A 27 -3.29 3.95 13.85
C TRP A 27 -1.97 3.18 13.79
N MET A 28 -1.11 3.48 12.80
CA MET A 28 0.21 2.83 12.65
C MET A 28 1.26 3.46 13.56
N THR A 29 1.21 4.79 13.71
CA THR A 29 2.17 5.60 14.48
C THR A 29 1.45 6.56 15.43
N PRO A 30 0.64 6.05 16.38
CA PRO A 30 -0.16 6.88 17.27
C PRO A 30 0.65 7.86 18.12
N SER A 31 1.91 7.55 18.41
CA SER A 31 2.80 8.45 19.17
C SER A 31 3.01 9.82 18.49
N LEU A 32 3.01 9.86 17.15
CA LEU A 32 3.10 11.12 16.40
C LEU A 32 1.86 12.00 16.57
N PHE A 33 0.74 11.41 16.91
CA PHE A 33 -0.56 12.09 17.06
C PHE A 33 -0.94 12.33 18.52
N GLU A 34 -0.05 12.02 19.46
CA GLU A 34 -0.34 12.20 20.89
C GLU A 34 -0.62 13.65 21.23
N GLY A 35 -1.77 13.90 21.88
CA GLY A 35 -2.20 15.24 22.25
C GLY A 35 -2.74 16.10 21.09
N LEU A 36 -2.86 15.55 19.87
CA LEU A 36 -3.40 16.25 18.70
C LEU A 36 -4.83 15.80 18.39
N ALA A 37 -5.63 16.72 17.88
CA ALA A 37 -6.95 16.44 17.33
C ALA A 37 -6.87 15.84 15.90
N ALA A 38 -5.76 16.02 15.22
CA ALA A 38 -5.49 15.54 13.88
C ALA A 38 -5.74 14.03 13.75
N ARG A 39 -6.32 13.62 12.60
CA ARG A 39 -6.62 12.22 12.27
C ARG A 39 -5.91 11.73 11.01
N ASP A 40 -5.32 12.62 10.25
CA ASP A 40 -4.62 12.42 8.99
C ASP A 40 -3.40 13.34 8.86
N GLU A 41 -2.57 13.14 7.83
CA GLU A 41 -1.33 13.90 7.65
C GLU A 41 -1.59 15.38 7.35
N THR A 42 -2.65 15.72 6.61
CA THR A 42 -3.00 17.11 6.33
C THR A 42 -3.32 17.86 7.61
N ALA A 43 -4.24 17.31 8.42
CA ALA A 43 -4.62 17.92 9.70
C ALA A 43 -3.43 17.97 10.68
N TRP A 44 -2.59 16.93 10.68
CA TRP A 44 -1.38 16.84 11.49
C TRP A 44 -0.38 17.98 11.15
N CYS A 45 -0.10 18.17 9.86
CA CYS A 45 0.77 19.24 9.41
C CYS A 45 0.20 20.65 9.74
N VAL A 46 -1.10 20.83 9.58
CA VAL A 46 -1.78 22.10 9.91
C VAL A 46 -1.72 22.39 11.41
N GLU A 47 -2.03 21.41 12.25
CA GLU A 47 -2.07 21.58 13.71
C GLU A 47 -0.69 21.82 14.31
N LEU A 48 0.34 21.14 13.80
CA LEU A 48 1.72 21.35 14.26
C LEU A 48 2.38 22.60 13.69
N GLY A 49 2.01 23.05 12.50
CA GLY A 49 2.65 24.20 11.86
C GLY A 49 4.16 23.99 11.71
N ASP A 50 4.96 24.95 12.22
CA ASP A 50 6.44 24.88 12.11
C ASP A 50 7.07 23.69 12.89
N ARG A 51 6.35 23.07 13.80
CA ARG A 51 6.79 21.86 14.50
C ARG A 51 6.68 20.58 13.66
N ALA A 52 5.90 20.59 12.59
CA ALA A 52 5.69 19.43 11.73
C ALA A 52 6.99 18.96 11.06
N GLU A 53 7.78 19.90 10.53
CA GLU A 53 9.00 19.57 9.78
C GLU A 53 10.03 18.78 10.62
N PRO A 54 10.47 19.25 11.82
CA PRO A 54 11.43 18.49 12.62
C PRO A 54 10.87 17.13 13.07
N ALA A 55 9.58 17.07 13.44
CA ALA A 55 8.96 15.83 13.89
C ALA A 55 8.88 14.78 12.77
N LEU A 56 8.44 15.18 11.57
CA LEU A 56 8.31 14.26 10.44
C LEU A 56 9.68 13.82 9.91
N LYS A 57 10.67 14.72 9.87
CA LYS A 57 12.06 14.34 9.52
C LYS A 57 12.66 13.34 10.50
N GLN A 58 12.40 13.50 11.80
CA GLN A 58 12.82 12.52 12.81
C GLN A 58 12.14 11.15 12.59
N HIS A 59 10.82 11.15 12.32
CA HIS A 59 10.08 9.94 11.99
C HIS A 59 10.66 9.25 10.75
N TRP A 60 10.81 9.94 9.64
CA TRP A 60 11.37 9.38 8.41
C TRP A 60 12.75 8.75 8.58
N GLN A 61 13.59 9.34 9.45
CA GLN A 61 14.95 8.83 9.72
C GLN A 61 14.99 7.66 10.69
N GLY A 62 14.01 7.57 11.59
CA GLY A 62 14.01 6.58 12.67
C GLY A 62 13.07 5.40 12.47
N PHE A 63 12.03 5.55 11.64
CA PHE A 63 10.99 4.53 11.51
C PHE A 63 11.43 3.35 10.64
N ILE A 64 11.99 3.60 9.47
CA ILE A 64 12.53 2.57 8.58
C ILE A 64 13.95 2.97 8.15
N GLY A 65 14.87 2.03 8.23
CA GLY A 65 16.29 2.25 7.92
C GLY A 65 16.91 1.14 7.09
N ARG A 66 18.20 1.30 6.82
CA ARG A 66 19.00 0.36 6.02
C ARG A 66 18.96 -1.07 6.56
N ASP A 67 19.00 -1.23 7.86
CA ASP A 67 19.03 -2.56 8.51
C ASP A 67 17.68 -3.29 8.37
N ASP A 68 16.58 -2.56 8.22
CA ASP A 68 15.27 -3.13 7.92
C ASP A 68 15.23 -3.76 6.52
N PHE A 69 15.83 -3.10 5.52
CA PHE A 69 15.99 -3.65 4.16
C PHE A 69 16.91 -4.88 4.15
N ALA A 70 18.01 -4.84 4.91
CA ALA A 70 18.90 -5.98 5.06
C ALA A 70 18.18 -7.19 5.66
N TRP A 71 17.40 -6.97 6.73
CA TRP A 71 16.65 -8.03 7.40
C TRP A 71 15.58 -8.62 6.49
N LEU A 72 14.82 -7.79 5.76
CA LEU A 72 13.82 -8.27 4.80
C LEU A 72 14.45 -9.18 3.73
N ALA A 73 15.57 -8.78 3.17
CA ALA A 73 16.31 -9.60 2.19
C ALA A 73 16.83 -10.91 2.79
N GLU A 74 17.32 -10.88 4.03
CA GLU A 74 17.84 -12.06 4.73
C GLU A 74 16.78 -13.13 4.95
N ILE A 75 15.54 -12.73 5.23
CA ILE A 75 14.43 -13.66 5.43
C ILE A 75 13.74 -14.09 4.12
N GLY A 76 14.21 -13.62 2.95
CA GLY A 76 13.73 -14.04 1.64
C GLY A 76 12.59 -13.18 1.07
N ILE A 77 12.28 -12.03 1.68
CA ILE A 77 11.45 -11.00 1.04
C ILE A 77 12.25 -10.42 -0.13
N ASN A 78 11.60 -10.25 -1.27
CA ASN A 78 12.27 -9.79 -2.49
C ASN A 78 11.70 -8.47 -3.05
N ALA A 79 10.66 -7.91 -2.43
CA ALA A 79 10.06 -6.66 -2.85
C ALA A 79 9.57 -5.82 -1.67
N VAL A 80 9.54 -4.50 -1.85
CA VAL A 80 8.86 -3.56 -0.95
C VAL A 80 7.91 -2.68 -1.77
N ARG A 81 6.70 -2.42 -1.25
CA ARG A 81 5.77 -1.43 -1.79
C ARG A 81 5.85 -0.19 -0.90
N ILE A 82 6.09 0.97 -1.50
CA ILE A 82 6.33 2.22 -0.77
C ILE A 82 5.21 3.20 -1.10
N PRO A 83 4.25 3.37 -0.18
CA PRO A 83 3.22 4.39 -0.27
C PRO A 83 3.81 5.80 -0.28
N VAL A 84 3.37 6.64 -1.24
CA VAL A 84 3.75 8.06 -1.31
C VAL A 84 2.54 8.95 -1.55
N GLY A 85 2.56 10.14 -0.96
CA GLY A 85 1.55 11.16 -1.22
C GLY A 85 1.91 12.05 -2.40
N HIS A 86 0.88 12.63 -3.04
CA HIS A 86 1.05 13.62 -4.12
C HIS A 86 1.92 14.80 -3.70
N TRP A 87 2.02 15.09 -2.40
CA TRP A 87 2.82 16.16 -1.82
C TRP A 87 4.32 15.91 -1.81
N LEU A 88 4.76 14.72 -2.21
CA LEU A 88 6.19 14.38 -2.32
C LEU A 88 6.94 15.38 -3.23
N PHE A 89 6.26 15.98 -4.20
CA PHE A 89 6.78 16.98 -5.14
C PHE A 89 6.21 18.38 -4.92
N ALA A 90 5.68 18.67 -3.75
CA ALA A 90 4.95 19.91 -3.48
C ALA A 90 5.81 21.17 -3.64
N ALA A 91 7.13 21.09 -3.45
CA ALA A 91 8.04 22.23 -3.62
C ALA A 91 7.94 22.87 -5.02
N ASP A 92 7.59 22.10 -6.03
CA ASP A 92 7.43 22.56 -7.41
C ASP A 92 6.00 23.03 -7.74
N TYR A 93 5.05 22.90 -6.78
CA TYR A 93 3.66 23.32 -6.88
C TYR A 93 3.26 24.05 -5.62
N PRO A 94 3.59 25.34 -5.50
CA PRO A 94 3.32 26.14 -4.30
C PRO A 94 1.82 26.35 -4.03
N TYR A 95 0.98 26.14 -5.04
CA TYR A 95 -0.47 26.23 -4.96
C TYR A 95 -1.12 24.88 -5.21
N HIS A 96 -1.98 24.47 -4.31
CA HIS A 96 -2.84 23.29 -4.48
C HIS A 96 -4.29 23.68 -4.20
N PRO A 97 -5.23 23.38 -5.12
CA PRO A 97 -6.62 23.80 -4.99
C PRO A 97 -7.31 23.36 -3.69
N SER A 98 -6.94 22.18 -3.17
CA SER A 98 -7.53 21.64 -1.94
C SER A 98 -7.25 22.46 -0.68
N TYR A 99 -6.22 23.32 -0.67
CA TYR A 99 -5.77 24.04 0.52
C TYR A 99 -6.01 25.54 0.43
N GLY A 100 -6.73 26.01 -0.59
CA GLY A 100 -6.99 27.41 -0.83
C GLY A 100 -5.74 28.22 -1.24
N GLU A 101 -5.77 29.54 -1.05
CA GLU A 101 -4.64 30.43 -1.35
C GLU A 101 -3.54 30.41 -0.28
N THR A 102 -3.72 29.61 0.77
CA THR A 102 -2.80 29.53 1.89
C THR A 102 -1.68 28.50 1.65
N ARG A 103 -0.62 28.64 2.41
CA ARG A 103 0.56 27.77 2.38
C ARG A 103 0.18 26.29 2.29
N TYR A 104 0.81 25.59 1.37
CA TYR A 104 0.74 24.13 1.27
C TYR A 104 1.21 23.49 2.60
N PRO A 105 0.40 22.67 3.28
CA PRO A 105 0.66 22.29 4.65
C PRO A 105 1.76 21.21 4.80
N PHE A 106 2.04 20.44 3.74
CA PHE A 106 2.90 19.27 3.85
C PHE A 106 4.39 19.59 3.98
N VAL A 107 5.07 18.79 4.77
CA VAL A 107 6.52 18.87 4.97
C VAL A 107 7.25 18.35 3.73
N GLN A 108 8.31 19.06 3.34
CA GLN A 108 9.17 18.68 2.22
C GLN A 108 10.39 17.88 2.68
N GLY A 109 10.94 17.02 1.80
CA GLY A 109 12.12 16.20 2.06
C GLY A 109 11.88 14.70 1.97
N GLY A 110 10.64 14.25 1.75
CA GLY A 110 10.32 12.82 1.55
C GLY A 110 11.02 12.21 0.34
N LEU A 111 11.36 13.01 -0.69
CA LEU A 111 12.13 12.54 -1.86
C LEU A 111 13.51 12.01 -1.49
N ASP A 112 14.23 12.66 -0.56
CA ASP A 112 15.55 12.22 -0.12
C ASP A 112 15.45 10.89 0.63
N ILE A 113 14.33 10.65 1.29
CA ILE A 113 14.05 9.38 1.96
C ILE A 113 13.78 8.29 0.94
N LEU A 114 12.93 8.57 -0.05
CA LEU A 114 12.63 7.62 -1.12
C LEU A 114 13.87 7.29 -1.95
N ASP A 115 14.74 8.26 -2.23
CA ASP A 115 16.03 8.02 -2.89
C ASP A 115 16.89 7.03 -2.10
N ARG A 116 17.00 7.21 -0.79
CA ARG A 116 17.74 6.29 0.10
C ARG A 116 17.11 4.90 0.14
N ALA A 117 15.77 4.82 0.13
CA ALA A 117 15.07 3.54 0.05
C ALA A 117 15.45 2.76 -1.22
N PHE A 118 15.55 3.44 -2.35
CA PHE A 118 16.05 2.83 -3.59
C PHE A 118 17.51 2.39 -3.48
N ASP A 119 18.37 3.20 -2.87
CA ASP A 119 19.79 2.84 -2.66
C ASP A 119 19.91 1.58 -1.79
N TRP A 120 19.15 1.48 -0.71
CA TRP A 120 19.12 0.28 0.15
C TRP A 120 18.50 -0.93 -0.56
N ALA A 121 17.42 -0.73 -1.32
CA ALA A 121 16.83 -1.80 -2.11
C ALA A 121 17.83 -2.37 -3.12
N GLU A 122 18.55 -1.51 -3.84
CA GLU A 122 19.59 -1.93 -4.79
C GLU A 122 20.79 -2.60 -4.09
N GLU A 123 21.16 -2.15 -2.91
CA GLU A 123 22.23 -2.76 -2.12
C GLU A 123 21.88 -4.20 -1.71
N PHE A 124 20.64 -4.44 -1.28
CA PHE A 124 20.21 -5.75 -0.77
C PHE A 124 19.43 -6.61 -1.78
N GLY A 125 19.21 -6.12 -2.99
CA GLY A 125 18.55 -6.87 -4.05
C GLY A 125 17.03 -6.95 -3.94
N LEU A 126 16.42 -5.97 -3.28
CA LEU A 126 14.97 -5.85 -3.20
C LEU A 126 14.43 -5.06 -4.41
N LEU A 127 13.28 -5.46 -4.90
CA LEU A 127 12.50 -4.72 -5.87
C LEU A 127 11.63 -3.66 -5.15
N VAL A 128 11.34 -2.56 -5.85
CA VAL A 128 10.53 -1.46 -5.32
C VAL A 128 9.30 -1.25 -6.18
N VAL A 129 8.13 -1.30 -5.58
CA VAL A 129 6.89 -0.74 -6.13
C VAL A 129 6.68 0.61 -5.46
N VAL A 130 6.56 1.68 -6.24
CA VAL A 130 6.14 3.00 -5.72
C VAL A 130 4.67 3.17 -5.99
N ASP A 131 3.92 3.46 -4.94
CA ASP A 131 2.48 3.58 -4.99
C ASP A 131 2.02 5.02 -4.73
N LEU A 132 1.25 5.61 -5.67
CA LEU A 132 0.55 6.85 -5.40
C LEU A 132 -0.62 6.58 -4.44
N HIS A 133 -0.29 6.60 -3.16
CA HIS A 133 -1.20 6.21 -2.08
C HIS A 133 -2.23 7.29 -1.73
N ALA A 134 -1.84 8.54 -1.89
CA ALA A 134 -2.70 9.69 -1.59
C ALA A 134 -2.67 10.68 -2.76
N ALA A 135 -3.83 10.89 -3.38
CA ALA A 135 -4.03 11.84 -4.46
C ALA A 135 -4.62 13.17 -3.96
N PRO A 136 -4.49 14.27 -4.72
CA PRO A 136 -5.10 15.55 -4.39
C PRO A 136 -6.61 15.42 -4.15
N GLY A 137 -7.11 16.01 -3.07
CA GLY A 137 -8.53 15.94 -2.71
C GLY A 137 -8.98 14.57 -2.23
N CYS A 138 -8.05 13.65 -1.97
CA CYS A 138 -8.26 12.28 -1.52
C CYS A 138 -9.17 11.45 -2.44
N GLN A 139 -8.77 10.24 -2.77
CA GLN A 139 -9.49 9.35 -3.69
C GLN A 139 -10.45 8.39 -3.00
N ASN A 140 -10.39 8.27 -1.67
CA ASN A 140 -11.19 7.27 -0.95
C ASN A 140 -11.90 7.79 0.31
N GLY A 141 -11.44 8.86 0.92
CA GLY A 141 -11.98 9.41 2.18
C GLY A 141 -11.36 8.76 3.42
N PHE A 142 -10.33 7.93 3.27
CA PHE A 142 -9.60 7.32 4.37
C PHE A 142 -8.44 8.22 4.80
N ASP A 143 -7.90 7.99 6.00
CA ASP A 143 -6.73 8.71 6.50
C ASP A 143 -5.49 8.48 5.63
N ASN A 144 -5.34 7.27 5.07
CA ASN A 144 -4.27 6.93 4.12
C ASN A 144 -4.29 7.76 2.82
N GLY A 145 -5.43 8.35 2.46
CA GLY A 145 -5.56 9.31 1.36
C GLY A 145 -5.10 10.73 1.71
N GLY A 146 -4.59 10.94 2.92
CA GLY A 146 -4.05 12.20 3.43
C GLY A 146 -5.07 13.19 3.98
N ILE A 147 -6.36 13.01 3.72
CA ILE A 147 -7.46 13.81 4.27
C ILE A 147 -8.64 12.89 4.55
N GLN A 148 -8.93 12.65 5.83
CA GLN A 148 -10.04 11.78 6.24
C GLN A 148 -11.39 12.44 6.00
N ASP A 149 -12.41 11.64 5.67
CA ASP A 149 -13.80 12.05 5.40
C ASP A 149 -13.98 12.96 4.17
N VAL A 150 -12.94 13.15 3.34
CA VAL A 150 -12.98 13.89 2.08
C VAL A 150 -12.68 12.95 0.92
N CYS A 151 -13.52 12.94 -0.13
CA CYS A 151 -13.29 12.15 -1.34
C CYS A 151 -13.65 13.01 -2.57
N GLU A 152 -12.74 13.92 -2.92
CA GLU A 152 -12.96 14.91 -3.99
C GLU A 152 -12.03 14.72 -5.20
N TRP A 153 -11.04 13.82 -5.16
CA TRP A 153 -10.11 13.61 -6.27
C TRP A 153 -10.80 13.49 -7.63
N HIS A 154 -11.88 12.72 -7.70
CA HIS A 154 -12.62 12.44 -8.92
C HIS A 154 -13.54 13.57 -9.38
N THR A 155 -13.77 14.58 -8.54
CA THR A 155 -14.74 15.66 -8.79
C THR A 155 -14.15 16.85 -9.52
N ARG A 156 -12.80 16.95 -9.58
CA ARG A 156 -12.09 18.08 -10.16
C ARG A 156 -10.99 17.62 -11.12
N GLN A 157 -11.02 18.14 -12.34
CA GLN A 157 -10.01 17.80 -13.34
C GLN A 157 -8.59 18.18 -12.88
N GLU A 158 -8.42 19.29 -12.17
CA GLU A 158 -7.12 19.73 -11.64
C GLU A 158 -6.49 18.71 -10.69
N TYR A 159 -7.28 17.98 -9.91
CA TYR A 159 -6.78 16.94 -9.02
C TYR A 159 -6.28 15.72 -9.79
N ILE A 160 -7.04 15.33 -10.82
CA ILE A 160 -6.67 14.25 -11.73
C ILE A 160 -5.38 14.61 -12.47
N ASP A 161 -5.28 15.84 -13.02
CA ASP A 161 -4.11 16.32 -13.74
C ASP A 161 -2.87 16.38 -12.84
N TYR A 162 -3.06 16.80 -11.57
CA TYR A 162 -1.97 16.83 -10.61
C TYR A 162 -1.51 15.41 -10.21
N ALA A 163 -2.41 14.46 -10.04
CA ALA A 163 -2.07 13.07 -9.81
C ALA A 163 -1.26 12.48 -10.98
N LEU A 164 -1.68 12.72 -12.23
CA LEU A 164 -0.93 12.32 -13.43
C LEU A 164 0.46 12.98 -13.47
N LYS A 165 0.56 14.24 -13.09
CA LYS A 165 1.84 14.95 -13.00
C LYS A 165 2.76 14.35 -11.92
N THR A 166 2.21 13.88 -10.82
CA THR A 166 2.97 13.17 -9.78
C THR A 166 3.52 11.85 -10.35
N LEU A 167 2.71 11.09 -11.09
CA LEU A 167 3.16 9.87 -11.77
C LEU A 167 4.28 10.16 -12.79
N GLU A 168 4.16 11.24 -13.59
CA GLU A 168 5.21 11.66 -14.50
C GLU A 168 6.54 11.89 -13.78
N ARG A 169 6.50 12.57 -12.64
CA ARG A 169 7.69 12.89 -11.86
C ARG A 169 8.33 11.67 -11.23
N LEU A 170 7.51 10.76 -10.68
CA LEU A 170 7.98 9.46 -10.19
C LEU A 170 8.66 8.68 -11.32
N ALA A 171 8.01 8.57 -12.47
CA ALA A 171 8.54 7.86 -13.63
C ALA A 171 9.84 8.47 -14.15
N ARG A 172 9.93 9.80 -14.24
CA ARG A 172 11.16 10.50 -14.66
C ARG A 172 12.31 10.31 -13.69
N ARG A 173 12.04 10.33 -12.37
CA ARG A 173 13.08 10.21 -11.35
C ARG A 173 13.58 8.78 -11.20
N TYR A 174 12.65 7.82 -11.15
CA TYR A 174 12.96 6.44 -10.78
C TYR A 174 12.92 5.45 -11.94
N GLY A 175 12.43 5.82 -13.11
CA GLY A 175 12.22 4.93 -14.26
C GLY A 175 13.47 4.21 -14.76
N ARG A 176 14.66 4.69 -14.39
CA ARG A 176 15.94 4.06 -14.72
C ARG A 176 16.62 3.36 -13.53
N ARG A 177 15.99 3.38 -12.34
CA ARG A 177 16.53 2.70 -11.17
C ARG A 177 16.38 1.18 -11.36
N PRO A 178 17.44 0.39 -11.20
CA PRO A 178 17.39 -1.07 -11.38
C PRO A 178 16.35 -1.74 -10.48
N ALA A 179 16.20 -1.25 -9.24
CA ALA A 179 15.26 -1.79 -8.28
C ALA A 179 13.79 -1.48 -8.61
N LEU A 180 13.46 -0.49 -9.46
CA LEU A 180 12.07 -0.15 -9.73
C LEU A 180 11.36 -1.31 -10.45
N GLN A 181 10.44 -1.96 -9.75
CA GLN A 181 9.56 -3.02 -10.27
C GLN A 181 8.34 -2.45 -10.97
N GLY A 182 7.73 -1.42 -10.37
CA GLY A 182 6.52 -0.83 -10.91
C GLY A 182 6.10 0.46 -10.23
N ILE A 183 5.17 1.14 -10.88
CA ILE A 183 4.51 2.34 -10.33
C ILE A 183 3.01 2.05 -10.32
N GLU A 184 2.41 2.14 -9.14
CA GLU A 184 0.98 2.04 -8.98
C GLU A 184 0.33 3.41 -9.18
N VAL A 185 -0.67 3.45 -10.07
CA VAL A 185 -1.23 4.73 -10.52
C VAL A 185 -2.11 5.40 -9.48
N LEU A 186 -2.78 4.62 -8.62
CA LEU A 186 -3.61 5.14 -7.53
C LEU A 186 -4.03 4.02 -6.57
N ASN A 187 -3.70 4.17 -5.30
CA ASN A 187 -4.15 3.29 -4.24
C ASN A 187 -5.64 3.45 -3.94
N GLU A 188 -6.35 2.35 -3.82
CA GLU A 188 -7.70 2.25 -3.24
C GLU A 188 -8.69 3.36 -3.66
N PRO A 189 -8.93 3.61 -4.94
CA PRO A 189 -9.99 4.54 -5.33
C PRO A 189 -11.35 4.00 -4.85
N ARG A 190 -12.17 4.89 -4.25
CA ARG A 190 -13.41 4.48 -3.59
C ARG A 190 -14.39 3.79 -4.56
N TRP A 191 -15.10 2.81 -4.04
CA TRP A 191 -16.00 1.90 -4.81
C TRP A 191 -17.13 2.59 -5.57
N ASP A 192 -17.53 3.81 -5.21
CA ASP A 192 -18.60 4.57 -5.85
C ASP A 192 -18.11 5.53 -6.96
N ILE A 193 -16.80 5.66 -7.16
CA ILE A 193 -16.24 6.41 -8.29
C ILE A 193 -16.54 5.66 -9.57
N ALA A 194 -17.01 6.34 -10.60
CA ALA A 194 -17.39 5.72 -11.87
C ALA A 194 -16.22 4.92 -12.49
N THR A 195 -16.46 3.64 -12.83
CA THR A 195 -15.46 2.74 -13.42
C THR A 195 -14.83 3.30 -14.68
N ASP A 196 -15.64 3.96 -15.54
CA ASP A 196 -15.13 4.60 -16.76
C ASP A 196 -14.13 5.75 -16.47
N LEU A 197 -14.32 6.47 -15.39
CA LEU A 197 -13.36 7.50 -14.97
C LEU A 197 -12.05 6.84 -14.53
N LEU A 198 -12.13 5.78 -13.71
CA LEU A 198 -10.95 5.04 -13.28
C LEU A 198 -10.18 4.44 -14.46
N LYS A 199 -10.88 3.82 -15.42
CA LYS A 199 -10.27 3.30 -16.64
C LYS A 199 -9.56 4.38 -17.45
N ARG A 200 -10.21 5.54 -17.65
CA ARG A 200 -9.57 6.67 -18.37
C ARG A 200 -8.34 7.18 -17.63
N TYR A 201 -8.43 7.34 -16.32
CA TYR A 201 -7.28 7.76 -15.50
C TYR A 201 -6.14 6.75 -15.55
N THR A 202 -6.44 5.47 -15.38
CA THR A 202 -5.44 4.38 -15.43
C THR A 202 -4.75 4.34 -16.80
N LEU A 203 -5.51 4.48 -17.89
CA LEU A 203 -4.92 4.55 -19.24
C LEU A 203 -4.02 5.78 -19.42
N ALA A 204 -4.45 6.95 -18.93
CA ALA A 204 -3.63 8.16 -18.94
C ALA A 204 -2.36 8.00 -18.08
N GLY A 205 -2.48 7.38 -16.90
CA GLY A 205 -1.35 7.02 -16.04
C GLY A 205 -0.36 6.07 -16.73
N TYR A 206 -0.88 5.02 -17.37
CA TYR A 206 -0.08 4.10 -18.19
C TYR A 206 0.72 4.86 -19.27
N GLN A 207 0.05 5.68 -20.06
CA GLN A 207 0.69 6.47 -21.12
C GLN A 207 1.75 7.42 -20.56
N THR A 208 1.47 8.05 -19.42
CA THR A 208 2.39 8.97 -18.76
C THR A 208 3.66 8.24 -18.28
N ILE A 209 3.51 7.10 -17.62
CA ILE A 209 4.63 6.30 -17.11
C ILE A 209 5.47 5.77 -18.28
N ARG A 210 4.86 5.28 -19.36
CA ARG A 210 5.56 4.75 -20.54
C ARG A 210 6.38 5.77 -21.30
N GLN A 211 6.14 7.07 -21.13
CA GLN A 211 7.02 8.12 -21.71
C GLN A 211 8.41 8.11 -21.07
N HIS A 212 8.57 7.53 -19.88
CA HIS A 212 9.80 7.63 -19.08
C HIS A 212 10.36 6.26 -18.63
N CYS A 213 9.54 5.22 -18.67
CA CYS A 213 9.88 3.87 -18.24
C CYS A 213 9.76 2.88 -19.40
N SER A 214 10.71 1.92 -19.47
CA SER A 214 10.61 0.76 -20.36
C SER A 214 9.54 -0.22 -19.89
N ASP A 215 9.26 -1.24 -20.72
CA ASP A 215 8.32 -2.32 -20.37
C ASP A 215 8.84 -3.26 -19.26
N ASP A 216 10.06 -3.08 -18.77
CA ASP A 216 10.57 -3.77 -17.59
C ASP A 216 9.95 -3.25 -16.30
N VAL A 217 9.44 -2.01 -16.31
CA VAL A 217 8.74 -1.41 -15.20
C VAL A 217 7.24 -1.68 -15.35
N ALA A 218 6.61 -2.27 -14.35
CA ALA A 218 5.17 -2.50 -14.37
C ALA A 218 4.38 -1.20 -14.16
N VAL A 219 3.25 -1.08 -14.86
CA VAL A 219 2.20 -0.13 -14.50
C VAL A 219 1.11 -0.88 -13.76
N ILE A 220 0.83 -0.46 -12.54
CA ILE A 220 -0.02 -1.19 -11.61
C ILE A 220 -1.29 -0.38 -11.37
N PHE A 221 -2.44 -1.03 -11.29
CA PHE A 221 -3.69 -0.38 -10.94
C PHE A 221 -4.56 -1.24 -10.05
N HIS A 222 -5.20 -0.60 -9.09
CA HIS A 222 -6.04 -1.23 -8.07
C HIS A 222 -7.47 -1.46 -8.56
N ASP A 223 -8.14 -2.51 -8.05
CA ASP A 223 -9.51 -2.88 -8.42
C ASP A 223 -10.58 -1.86 -7.98
N GLY A 224 -10.25 -0.98 -7.03
CA GLY A 224 -11.20 -0.04 -6.44
C GLY A 224 -12.33 -0.74 -5.71
N PHE A 225 -12.04 -1.90 -5.11
CA PHE A 225 -13.00 -2.76 -4.40
C PHE A 225 -14.19 -3.23 -5.27
N ARG A 226 -13.94 -3.42 -6.57
CA ARG A 226 -14.89 -3.89 -7.56
C ARG A 226 -14.59 -5.30 -8.02
N SER A 227 -15.55 -5.91 -8.72
CA SER A 227 -15.27 -7.16 -9.42
C SER A 227 -14.17 -6.96 -10.47
N PHE A 228 -13.22 -7.87 -10.57
CA PHE A 228 -12.23 -7.88 -11.65
C PHE A 228 -12.90 -7.93 -13.03
N ARG A 229 -14.12 -8.43 -13.12
CA ARG A 229 -14.91 -8.47 -14.35
C ARG A 229 -15.26 -7.09 -14.90
N ASP A 230 -15.29 -6.07 -14.05
CA ASP A 230 -15.46 -4.69 -14.49
C ASP A 230 -14.24 -4.20 -15.31
N TYR A 231 -13.11 -4.90 -15.21
CA TYR A 231 -11.87 -4.61 -15.92
C TYR A 231 -11.51 -5.67 -16.97
N GLU A 232 -12.39 -6.62 -17.25
CA GLU A 232 -12.15 -7.68 -18.24
C GLU A 232 -11.77 -7.07 -19.61
N GLY A 233 -10.64 -7.52 -20.17
CA GLY A 233 -10.09 -6.98 -21.42
C GLY A 233 -9.40 -5.62 -21.30
N PHE A 234 -9.46 -4.93 -20.16
CA PHE A 234 -8.84 -3.64 -20.00
C PHE A 234 -7.31 -3.77 -19.83
N LEU A 235 -6.55 -3.05 -20.66
CA LEU A 235 -5.07 -3.07 -20.70
C LEU A 235 -4.45 -4.49 -20.85
N SER A 236 -5.20 -5.45 -21.40
CA SER A 236 -4.75 -6.84 -21.62
C SER A 236 -4.26 -7.11 -23.05
N GLY A 237 -4.42 -6.15 -23.97
CA GLY A 237 -3.95 -6.27 -25.35
C GLY A 237 -2.43 -6.32 -25.47
N ALA A 238 -1.92 -6.89 -26.55
CA ALA A 238 -0.48 -7.02 -26.80
C ALA A 238 0.27 -5.67 -26.91
N GLU A 239 -0.45 -4.59 -27.16
CA GLU A 239 0.07 -3.21 -27.18
C GLU A 239 0.36 -2.66 -25.78
N PHE A 240 -0.13 -3.30 -24.71
CA PHE A 240 0.11 -2.90 -23.34
C PHE A 240 1.21 -3.77 -22.70
N GLY A 241 2.40 -3.21 -22.55
CA GLY A 241 3.53 -3.92 -21.93
C GLY A 241 3.49 -3.85 -20.42
N ASN A 242 3.64 -5.00 -19.75
CA ASN A 242 3.86 -5.13 -18.31
C ASN A 242 2.86 -4.33 -17.45
N VAL A 243 1.59 -4.73 -17.48
CA VAL A 243 0.53 -4.23 -16.63
C VAL A 243 0.26 -5.25 -15.54
N ILE A 244 0.02 -4.81 -14.31
CA ILE A 244 -0.33 -5.66 -13.17
C ILE A 244 -1.63 -5.12 -12.55
N PHE A 245 -2.54 -6.02 -12.24
CA PHE A 245 -3.76 -5.75 -11.51
C PHE A 245 -3.52 -5.94 -10.02
N ASP A 246 -3.86 -4.95 -9.21
CA ASP A 246 -3.75 -5.01 -7.77
C ASP A 246 -5.10 -5.25 -7.11
N ILE A 247 -5.12 -6.14 -6.13
CA ILE A 247 -6.26 -6.42 -5.28
C ILE A 247 -5.82 -6.40 -3.81
N HIS A 248 -6.67 -5.87 -2.94
CA HIS A 248 -6.44 -5.91 -1.49
C HIS A 248 -7.36 -6.94 -0.84
N ARG A 249 -6.85 -7.70 0.13
CA ARG A 249 -7.59 -8.80 0.74
C ARG A 249 -7.51 -8.76 2.26
N TYR A 250 -8.63 -8.35 2.86
CA TYR A 250 -8.83 -8.27 4.29
C TYR A 250 -10.13 -8.96 4.70
N GLN A 251 -10.19 -9.45 5.92
CA GLN A 251 -11.39 -10.07 6.52
C GLN A 251 -11.79 -9.38 7.82
N CYS A 252 -11.62 -8.05 7.89
CA CYS A 252 -11.88 -7.28 9.10
C CYS A 252 -12.62 -5.94 8.86
N PHE A 253 -13.06 -5.65 7.63
CA PHE A 253 -13.69 -4.37 7.30
C PHE A 253 -15.19 -4.46 6.97
N VAL A 254 -15.72 -5.65 6.73
CA VAL A 254 -17.14 -5.84 6.45
C VAL A 254 -17.80 -6.68 7.54
N ARG A 255 -19.07 -6.42 7.80
CA ARG A 255 -19.80 -7.04 8.91
C ARG A 255 -19.83 -8.56 8.79
N GLU A 256 -20.00 -9.06 7.58
CA GLU A 256 -20.06 -10.49 7.31
C GLU A 256 -18.76 -11.21 7.70
N ASP A 257 -17.64 -10.53 7.59
CA ASP A 257 -16.34 -11.10 7.95
C ASP A 257 -16.08 -11.12 9.44
N VAL A 258 -16.50 -10.11 10.11
CA VAL A 258 -16.27 -9.92 11.55
C VAL A 258 -17.14 -10.76 12.45
N GLU A 259 -18.26 -11.24 11.92
CA GLU A 259 -19.12 -12.20 12.61
C GLU A 259 -18.58 -13.64 12.45
N LEU A 260 -17.52 -13.84 11.62
CA LEU A 260 -16.88 -15.16 11.48
C LEU A 260 -16.06 -15.51 12.73
N ASP A 261 -16.06 -16.78 13.07
CA ASP A 261 -15.06 -17.35 13.96
C ASP A 261 -13.76 -17.70 13.17
N VAL A 262 -12.74 -18.19 13.84
CA VAL A 262 -11.46 -18.56 13.20
C VAL A 262 -11.67 -19.58 12.08
N PHE A 263 -12.58 -20.54 12.25
CA PHE A 263 -12.90 -21.52 11.23
C PHE A 263 -13.54 -20.89 10.00
N GLY A 264 -14.46 -19.94 10.21
CA GLY A 264 -15.09 -19.18 9.13
C GLY A 264 -14.07 -18.38 8.31
N HIS A 265 -13.13 -17.69 8.97
CA HIS A 265 -12.03 -17.00 8.30
C HIS A 265 -11.14 -17.93 7.50
N LEU A 266 -10.77 -19.09 8.06
CA LEU A 266 -9.98 -20.09 7.32
C LEU A 266 -10.77 -20.64 6.13
N GLN A 267 -12.03 -20.99 6.31
CA GLN A 267 -12.88 -21.49 5.22
C GLN A 267 -13.01 -20.46 4.09
N LYS A 268 -13.30 -19.21 4.42
CA LYS A 268 -13.35 -18.11 3.43
C LYS A 268 -12.04 -18.03 2.64
N THR A 269 -10.88 -18.11 3.31
CA THR A 269 -9.58 -18.05 2.63
C THR A 269 -9.33 -19.25 1.73
N VAL A 270 -9.53 -20.50 2.23
CA VAL A 270 -9.15 -21.70 1.48
C VAL A 270 -10.22 -22.15 0.48
N VAL A 271 -11.42 -21.60 0.52
CA VAL A 271 -12.50 -21.92 -0.42
C VAL A 271 -12.82 -20.71 -1.29
N ASP A 272 -13.32 -19.60 -0.70
CA ASP A 272 -13.85 -18.50 -1.49
C ASP A 272 -12.72 -17.73 -2.19
N TRP A 273 -11.70 -17.29 -1.46
CA TRP A 273 -10.56 -16.57 -2.05
C TRP A 273 -9.73 -17.44 -2.98
N LYS A 274 -9.61 -18.74 -2.67
CA LYS A 274 -8.94 -19.69 -3.59
C LYS A 274 -9.71 -19.80 -4.92
N ASN A 275 -11.03 -19.93 -4.88
CA ASN A 275 -11.85 -20.00 -6.08
C ASN A 275 -11.83 -18.68 -6.86
N GLU A 276 -11.89 -17.56 -6.16
CA GLU A 276 -11.72 -16.22 -6.74
C GLU A 276 -10.34 -16.07 -7.41
N ALA A 277 -9.27 -16.53 -6.77
CA ALA A 277 -7.92 -16.51 -7.36
C ALA A 277 -7.86 -17.29 -8.67
N GLU A 278 -8.44 -18.49 -8.70
CA GLU A 278 -8.51 -19.33 -9.92
C GLU A 278 -9.33 -18.63 -11.03
N ASP A 279 -10.42 -17.96 -10.67
CA ASP A 279 -11.24 -17.19 -11.62
C ASP A 279 -10.49 -15.96 -12.17
N ILE A 280 -9.86 -15.17 -11.31
CA ILE A 280 -9.05 -13.99 -11.71
C ILE A 280 -7.90 -14.43 -12.62
N ILE A 281 -7.10 -15.42 -12.22
CA ILE A 281 -5.95 -15.90 -13.00
C ILE A 281 -6.37 -16.40 -14.38
N THR A 282 -7.56 -17.00 -14.47
CA THR A 282 -8.07 -17.55 -15.72
C THR A 282 -8.64 -16.48 -16.64
N HIS A 283 -9.28 -15.44 -16.13
CA HIS A 283 -10.12 -14.55 -16.93
C HIS A 283 -9.70 -13.07 -16.92
N ALA A 284 -8.88 -12.61 -15.97
CA ALA A 284 -8.48 -11.19 -15.94
C ALA A 284 -7.62 -10.79 -17.15
N GLY A 285 -6.89 -11.72 -17.74
CA GLY A 285 -6.05 -11.48 -18.93
C GLY A 285 -4.76 -10.70 -18.65
N ILE A 286 -4.53 -10.28 -17.42
CA ILE A 286 -3.31 -9.61 -16.95
C ILE A 286 -2.85 -10.23 -15.62
N PRO A 287 -1.52 -10.24 -15.34
CA PRO A 287 -1.00 -10.68 -14.07
C PRO A 287 -1.60 -9.89 -12.90
N THR A 288 -1.93 -10.58 -11.84
CA THR A 288 -2.53 -10.02 -10.62
C THR A 288 -1.66 -10.31 -9.42
N TYR A 289 -1.53 -9.39 -8.48
CA TYR A 289 -0.97 -9.63 -7.17
C TYR A 289 -1.93 -9.16 -6.05
N VAL A 290 -1.68 -9.58 -4.82
CA VAL A 290 -2.34 -9.06 -3.62
C VAL A 290 -1.47 -7.97 -3.03
N GLY A 291 -1.80 -6.70 -3.31
CA GLY A 291 -1.00 -5.54 -2.89
C GLY A 291 -1.08 -5.24 -1.42
N GLU A 292 -2.17 -5.67 -0.76
CA GLU A 292 -2.29 -5.54 0.68
C GLU A 292 -3.05 -6.71 1.31
N TRP A 293 -2.52 -7.21 2.43
CA TRP A 293 -3.14 -8.18 3.31
C TRP A 293 -2.49 -8.17 4.68
N SER A 294 -3.18 -8.66 5.71
CA SER A 294 -2.66 -8.72 7.08
C SER A 294 -3.20 -9.93 7.86
N LEU A 295 -2.86 -10.03 9.13
CA LEU A 295 -3.45 -11.01 10.04
C LEU A 295 -4.65 -10.45 10.83
N GLY A 296 -5.22 -9.32 10.42
CA GLY A 296 -6.42 -8.75 11.01
C GLY A 296 -7.61 -9.72 10.86
N LEU A 297 -8.11 -10.22 12.00
CA LEU A 297 -9.25 -11.15 12.10
C LEU A 297 -10.47 -10.52 12.73
N ASP A 298 -10.36 -9.33 13.32
CA ASP A 298 -11.33 -8.82 14.24
C ASP A 298 -11.78 -7.40 13.91
N LEU A 299 -13.04 -7.19 14.07
CA LEU A 299 -13.75 -5.95 13.87
C LEU A 299 -13.98 -5.08 15.05
N LYS A 300 -13.78 -5.53 16.23
CA LYS A 300 -13.65 -4.57 17.31
C LYS A 300 -12.61 -3.51 16.98
N MET A 301 -11.72 -3.83 16.05
CA MET A 301 -10.83 -2.87 15.41
C MET A 301 -11.58 -1.77 14.65
N VAL A 302 -12.59 -2.07 13.86
CA VAL A 302 -13.30 -1.03 13.08
C VAL A 302 -14.12 -0.14 14.00
N GLU A 303 -14.83 -0.70 15.01
CA GLU A 303 -15.52 0.12 16.00
C GLU A 303 -14.57 0.93 16.87
N THR A 304 -13.39 0.40 17.16
CA THR A 304 -12.36 1.07 17.95
C THR A 304 -11.56 2.06 17.10
N TRP A 305 -11.38 1.76 15.83
CA TRP A 305 -10.77 2.66 14.84
C TRP A 305 -11.60 3.94 14.67
N ALA A 306 -12.92 3.79 14.55
CA ALA A 306 -13.85 4.91 14.55
C ALA A 306 -13.81 5.73 15.85
N LYS A 307 -13.37 5.14 16.95
CA LYS A 307 -13.27 5.78 18.28
C LYS A 307 -11.85 6.19 18.67
N GLY A 308 -10.85 5.85 17.85
CA GLY A 308 -9.43 6.18 18.11
C GLY A 308 -8.77 5.41 19.24
N ALA A 309 -9.33 4.24 19.64
CA ALA A 309 -8.76 3.36 20.63
C ALA A 309 -8.52 1.97 20.01
N PHE A 310 -7.28 1.47 20.09
CA PHE A 310 -6.88 0.17 19.55
C PHE A 310 -6.67 -0.81 20.71
N ASP A 311 -7.68 -1.61 20.99
CA ASP A 311 -7.54 -2.71 21.93
C ASP A 311 -7.24 -4.02 21.18
N TYR A 312 -6.48 -4.90 21.83
CA TYR A 312 -6.21 -6.26 21.37
C TYR A 312 -7.55 -6.98 21.09
N PRO A 313 -7.63 -7.83 20.05
CA PRO A 313 -8.87 -8.53 19.77
C PRO A 313 -9.33 -9.32 20.99
N GLN A 314 -10.45 -8.91 21.58
CA GLN A 314 -11.07 -9.64 22.69
C GLN A 314 -11.88 -10.81 22.11
N THR A 315 -11.18 -11.78 21.57
CA THR A 315 -11.80 -12.98 20.97
C THR A 315 -12.28 -14.00 22.01
N GLY A 316 -12.00 -13.76 23.30
CA GLY A 316 -12.20 -14.75 24.35
C GLY A 316 -11.20 -15.90 24.31
N MET A 317 -10.21 -15.86 23.40
CA MET A 317 -9.12 -16.82 23.31
C MET A 317 -7.99 -16.46 24.29
N ASP A 318 -7.34 -17.48 24.84
CA ASP A 318 -6.08 -17.29 25.53
C ASP A 318 -4.91 -17.10 24.53
N ASP A 319 -3.73 -16.71 25.03
CA ASP A 319 -2.57 -16.44 24.19
C ASP A 319 -2.15 -17.65 23.33
N PHE A 320 -2.32 -18.86 23.83
CA PHE A 320 -2.00 -20.08 23.07
C PHE A 320 -2.96 -20.27 21.90
N GLN A 321 -4.25 -20.13 22.15
CA GLN A 321 -5.29 -20.24 21.12
C GLN A 321 -5.14 -19.14 20.07
N LEU A 322 -4.86 -17.90 20.48
CA LEU A 322 -4.64 -16.77 19.59
C LEU A 322 -3.40 -16.98 18.70
N ASN A 323 -2.30 -17.45 19.26
CA ASN A 323 -1.10 -17.78 18.49
C ASN A 323 -1.36 -18.86 17.43
N LEU A 324 -2.14 -19.91 17.77
CA LEU A 324 -2.54 -20.93 16.81
C LEU A 324 -3.43 -20.39 15.71
N ALA A 325 -4.40 -19.53 16.06
CA ALA A 325 -5.31 -18.90 15.11
C ALA A 325 -4.53 -18.06 14.08
N TYR A 326 -3.61 -17.19 14.52
CA TYR A 326 -2.80 -16.38 13.61
C TYR A 326 -1.90 -17.21 12.72
N ARG A 327 -1.26 -18.27 13.22
CA ARG A 327 -0.45 -19.19 12.40
C ARG A 327 -1.28 -19.90 11.33
N ALA A 328 -2.44 -20.41 11.71
CA ALA A 328 -3.33 -21.08 10.77
C ALA A 328 -3.83 -20.12 9.68
N TYR A 329 -4.21 -18.91 10.07
CA TYR A 329 -4.71 -17.89 9.16
C TYR A 329 -3.60 -17.39 8.22
N ALA A 330 -2.40 -17.13 8.73
CA ALA A 330 -1.24 -16.77 7.92
C ALA A 330 -0.92 -17.85 6.88
N ALA A 331 -0.88 -19.11 7.30
CA ALA A 331 -0.61 -20.25 6.40
C ALA A 331 -1.67 -20.37 5.31
N ALA A 332 -2.95 -20.21 5.65
CA ALA A 332 -4.05 -20.26 4.69
C ALA A 332 -3.96 -19.12 3.66
N GLN A 333 -3.71 -17.88 4.12
CA GLN A 333 -3.56 -16.71 3.25
C GLN A 333 -2.35 -16.86 2.32
N LEU A 334 -1.17 -17.22 2.85
CA LEU A 334 0.02 -17.45 2.03
C LEU A 334 -0.21 -18.53 0.98
N ALA A 335 -0.81 -19.67 1.33
CA ALA A 335 -1.14 -20.73 0.38
C ALA A 335 -2.09 -20.27 -0.74
N CYS A 336 -3.01 -19.36 -0.43
CA CYS A 336 -3.89 -18.76 -1.42
C CYS A 336 -3.14 -17.73 -2.29
N PHE A 337 -2.42 -16.80 -1.68
CA PHE A 337 -1.81 -15.67 -2.38
C PHE A 337 -0.58 -16.06 -3.21
N GLU A 338 0.08 -17.15 -2.87
CA GLU A 338 1.13 -17.75 -3.72
C GLU A 338 0.62 -18.21 -5.12
N LYS A 339 -0.69 -18.27 -5.35
CA LYS A 339 -1.26 -18.52 -6.69
C LYS A 339 -1.12 -17.32 -7.62
N TYR A 340 -1.15 -16.11 -7.10
CA TYR A 340 -1.00 -14.86 -7.85
C TYR A 340 0.47 -14.59 -8.24
N LEU A 341 0.72 -13.51 -8.98
CA LEU A 341 2.08 -13.04 -9.29
C LEU A 341 2.88 -12.75 -8.01
N GLY A 342 2.21 -12.36 -6.96
CA GLY A 342 2.83 -12.09 -5.67
C GLY A 342 1.87 -11.53 -4.65
N TRP A 343 2.44 -11.10 -3.54
CA TRP A 343 1.71 -10.50 -2.43
C TRP A 343 2.58 -9.52 -1.67
N PHE A 344 1.95 -8.54 -0.99
CA PHE A 344 2.59 -7.57 -0.11
C PHE A 344 1.82 -7.49 1.21
N PHE A 345 2.49 -7.80 2.33
CA PHE A 345 1.88 -7.71 3.65
C PHE A 345 1.72 -6.25 4.07
N TRP A 346 0.59 -5.87 4.61
CA TRP A 346 0.34 -4.57 5.20
C TRP A 346 0.38 -4.67 6.72
N SER A 347 1.38 -4.13 7.38
CA SER A 347 2.51 -3.35 6.88
C SER A 347 3.80 -3.83 7.55
N TYR A 348 4.96 -3.26 7.23
CA TYR A 348 6.24 -3.70 7.79
C TYR A 348 6.30 -3.58 9.31
N LYS A 349 5.92 -2.41 9.85
CA LYS A 349 5.89 -2.11 11.29
C LYS A 349 4.68 -1.26 11.65
N THR A 350 4.16 -1.46 12.85
CA THR A 350 3.25 -0.56 13.56
C THR A 350 3.72 -0.40 15.00
N GLU A 351 3.34 0.67 15.68
CA GLU A 351 3.74 0.87 17.08
C GLU A 351 3.00 -0.04 18.05
N THR A 352 1.75 -0.40 17.75
CA THR A 352 0.87 -1.07 18.73
C THR A 352 0.12 -2.28 18.17
N MET A 353 -0.09 -2.36 16.85
CA MET A 353 -0.95 -3.37 16.22
C MET A 353 -0.13 -4.54 15.70
N LEU A 354 0.25 -5.47 16.59
CA LEU A 354 1.21 -6.56 16.30
C LEU A 354 0.83 -7.45 15.11
N HIS A 355 -0.46 -7.76 14.94
CA HIS A 355 -0.96 -8.60 13.86
C HIS A 355 -1.05 -7.86 12.50
N TRP A 356 -0.78 -6.55 12.49
CA TRP A 356 -0.58 -5.73 11.31
C TRP A 356 0.90 -5.39 11.07
N SER A 357 1.78 -5.75 12.01
CA SER A 357 3.23 -5.57 11.89
C SER A 357 3.86 -6.86 11.37
N PHE A 358 4.36 -6.83 10.13
CA PHE A 358 5.04 -7.98 9.51
C PHE A 358 6.20 -8.48 10.39
N ARG A 359 7.00 -7.54 10.90
CA ARG A 359 8.13 -7.85 11.74
C ARG A 359 7.72 -8.59 13.01
N ASP A 360 6.72 -8.07 13.72
CA ASP A 360 6.20 -8.74 14.92
C ASP A 360 5.58 -10.10 14.60
N CYS A 361 4.86 -10.22 13.47
CA CYS A 361 4.30 -11.50 13.04
C CYS A 361 5.36 -12.57 12.79
N VAL A 362 6.51 -12.20 12.20
CA VAL A 362 7.65 -13.10 12.02
C VAL A 362 8.32 -13.41 13.36
N GLU A 363 8.63 -12.42 14.18
CA GLU A 363 9.29 -12.60 15.49
C GLU A 363 8.44 -13.44 16.47
N ARG A 364 7.10 -13.39 16.35
CA ARG A 364 6.17 -14.22 17.13
C ARG A 364 5.93 -15.60 16.53
N GLY A 365 6.47 -15.87 15.34
CA GLY A 365 6.28 -17.12 14.62
C GLY A 365 4.83 -17.31 14.14
N TRP A 366 4.09 -16.24 13.90
CA TRP A 366 2.80 -16.27 13.21
C TRP A 366 2.99 -16.39 11.70
N LEU A 367 3.99 -15.72 11.17
CA LEU A 367 4.51 -15.89 9.82
C LEU A 367 5.77 -16.76 9.83
N PRO A 368 6.15 -17.35 8.67
CA PRO A 368 7.42 -18.05 8.52
C PRO A 368 8.62 -17.16 8.87
N ASP A 369 9.68 -17.76 9.41
CA ASP A 369 10.96 -17.10 9.66
C ASP A 369 11.78 -16.89 8.38
N LYS A 370 11.42 -17.59 7.29
CA LYS A 370 12.02 -17.44 5.96
C LYS A 370 10.98 -17.69 4.85
N PHE A 371 11.11 -16.90 3.79
CA PHE A 371 10.30 -16.98 2.58
C PHE A 371 11.19 -17.45 1.43
N ALA A 372 11.01 -18.71 1.02
CA ALA A 372 11.83 -19.34 -0.03
C ALA A 372 11.30 -19.06 -1.44
#